data_640aaacd8cbedcfca2687d551ba0a0a6
#
_entry.id   640aaacd8cbedcfca2687d551ba0a0a6
#
_cell.length_a   1.000
_cell.length_b   1.000
_cell.length_c   1.000
_cell.angle_alpha   90.00
_cell.angle_beta   90.00
_cell.angle_gamma   90.00
#
_symmetry.space_group_name_H-M   'P 1'
#
loop_
_entity.id
_entity.type
_entity.pdbx_description
1 polymer ?
#
loop_
_entity_poly.entity_id
_entity_poly.type
_entity_poly.pdbx_seq_one_letter_code
_entity_poly.pdbx_strand_id
1 'polypeptide(L)'
;PEFTNWRDEQMACRESVAFYDQSFHMTTTFVRGKDAVALLSHLCVNSFSTFGVDRSRHSVMCSPDGYLIGDGILYCLAEDELALVGRQAGHNWLRYNAAVGDWDVSLEEDEFMSDNPNGRRSMYRFQVEGPHAPALMEQLTGAPMPTAPKLHLLHITIAGHHVTAMQHTMAGNPGWEL
;
A
#
# COMPACT_ATOMS: atom_id res chain seq x y z
N PRO A 1 -2.87 -21.58 2.16
CA PRO A 1 -2.84 -20.99 3.49
C PRO A 1 -3.48 -21.95 4.49
N GLU A 2 -2.94 -21.99 5.67
CA GLU A 2 -3.49 -22.73 6.79
C GLU A 2 -4.28 -21.76 7.66
N PHE A 3 -5.54 -22.08 7.91
CA PHE A 3 -6.40 -21.27 8.75
C PHE A 3 -6.67 -22.02 10.07
N THR A 4 -6.49 -21.36 11.17
CA THR A 4 -6.82 -21.87 12.49
C THR A 4 -8.18 -21.32 12.93
N ASN A 5 -8.17 -20.38 13.85
CA ASN A 5 -9.34 -19.62 14.24
C ASN A 5 -8.91 -18.18 14.58
N TRP A 6 -9.85 -17.25 14.56
CA TRP A 6 -9.55 -15.83 14.74
C TRP A 6 -8.85 -15.50 16.08
N ARG A 7 -9.06 -16.29 17.11
CA ARG A 7 -8.41 -16.07 18.42
C ARG A 7 -6.94 -16.41 18.37
N ASP A 8 -6.60 -17.57 17.80
CA ASP A 8 -5.22 -18.03 17.67
C ASP A 8 -4.44 -17.13 16.72
N GLU A 9 -5.08 -16.65 15.64
CA GLU A 9 -4.48 -15.71 14.69
C GLU A 9 -4.20 -14.35 15.33
N GLN A 10 -5.13 -13.82 16.15
CA GLN A 10 -4.88 -12.60 16.91
C GLN A 10 -3.79 -12.78 17.97
N MET A 11 -3.75 -13.95 18.64
CA MET A 11 -2.70 -14.25 19.60
C MET A 11 -1.34 -14.38 18.93
N ALA A 12 -1.26 -14.99 17.74
CA ALA A 12 -0.02 -15.06 16.95
C ALA A 12 0.52 -13.67 16.63
N CYS A 13 -0.34 -12.73 16.19
CA CYS A 13 0.02 -11.34 15.96
C CYS A 13 0.54 -10.63 17.22
N ARG A 14 -0.02 -10.95 18.39
CA ARG A 14 0.33 -10.34 19.68
C ARG A 14 1.57 -10.95 20.32
N GLU A 15 1.77 -12.26 20.21
CA GLU A 15 2.76 -13.02 21.00
C GLU A 15 3.89 -13.62 20.16
N SER A 16 3.71 -13.69 18.85
CA SER A 16 4.63 -14.34 17.91
C SER A 16 4.80 -13.51 16.64
N VAL A 17 4.38 -14.07 15.51
CA VAL A 17 4.36 -13.40 14.21
C VAL A 17 3.19 -13.93 13.39
N ALA A 18 2.49 -13.05 12.72
CA ALA A 18 1.45 -13.38 11.76
C ALA A 18 1.86 -12.92 10.36
N PHE A 19 1.44 -13.69 9.35
CA PHE A 19 1.62 -13.38 7.95
C PHE A 19 0.25 -13.30 7.26
N TYR A 20 0.00 -12.19 6.58
CA TYR A 20 -1.26 -11.94 5.90
C TYR A 20 -1.03 -11.74 4.41
N ASP A 21 -1.78 -12.44 3.57
CA ASP A 21 -1.92 -12.09 2.17
C ASP A 21 -2.97 -10.97 2.06
N GLN A 22 -2.49 -9.77 1.74
CA GLN A 22 -3.32 -8.58 1.57
C GLN A 22 -3.57 -8.24 0.10
N SER A 23 -3.14 -9.08 -0.83
CA SER A 23 -3.16 -8.79 -2.26
C SER A 23 -4.57 -8.50 -2.78
N PHE A 24 -5.58 -9.19 -2.27
CA PHE A 24 -6.91 -9.21 -2.88
C PHE A 24 -8.00 -8.46 -2.10
N HIS A 25 -7.69 -7.89 -0.94
CA HIS A 25 -8.71 -7.29 -0.08
C HIS A 25 -8.99 -5.80 -0.37
N MET A 26 -8.19 -5.18 -1.23
CA MET A 26 -8.33 -3.79 -1.68
C MET A 26 -8.00 -3.68 -3.16
N THR A 27 -8.57 -2.67 -3.81
CA THR A 27 -8.17 -2.24 -5.15
C THR A 27 -6.83 -1.52 -5.08
N THR A 28 -5.99 -1.72 -6.10
CA THR A 28 -4.80 -0.93 -6.33
C THR A 28 -4.96 -0.21 -7.66
N THR A 29 -4.85 1.13 -7.69
CA THR A 29 -4.79 1.90 -8.94
C THR A 29 -3.38 2.44 -9.14
N PHE A 30 -2.75 2.04 -10.23
CA PHE A 30 -1.52 2.65 -10.71
C PHE A 30 -1.86 3.91 -11.50
N VAL A 31 -1.25 5.02 -11.12
CA VAL A 31 -1.40 6.33 -11.77
C VAL A 31 -0.06 6.69 -12.39
N ARG A 32 0.01 6.67 -13.73
CA ARG A 32 1.24 6.96 -14.47
C ARG A 32 1.08 8.21 -15.32
N GLY A 33 2.10 9.05 -15.33
CA GLY A 33 2.18 10.25 -16.13
C GLY A 33 2.72 11.44 -15.35
N LYS A 34 3.12 12.49 -16.09
CA LYS A 34 3.78 13.66 -15.49
C LYS A 34 2.92 14.41 -14.48
N ASP A 35 1.58 14.28 -14.57
CA ASP A 35 0.64 14.95 -13.69
C ASP A 35 0.12 14.05 -12.55
N ALA A 36 0.68 12.84 -12.38
CA ALA A 36 0.24 11.87 -11.36
C ALA A 36 0.25 12.46 -9.94
N VAL A 37 1.36 13.08 -9.53
CA VAL A 37 1.49 13.71 -8.21
C VAL A 37 0.55 14.93 -8.09
N ALA A 38 0.43 15.73 -9.14
CA ALA A 38 -0.42 16.91 -9.14
C ALA A 38 -1.91 16.55 -9.00
N LEU A 39 -2.37 15.54 -9.73
CA LEU A 39 -3.74 15.02 -9.62
C LEU A 39 -4.04 14.53 -8.20
N LEU A 40 -3.19 13.67 -7.63
CA LEU A 40 -3.41 13.16 -6.27
C LEU A 40 -3.32 14.28 -5.22
N SER A 41 -2.43 15.24 -5.39
CA SER A 41 -2.34 16.43 -4.52
C SER A 41 -3.58 17.30 -4.60
N HIS A 42 -4.23 17.38 -5.76
CA HIS A 42 -5.50 18.10 -5.93
C HIS A 42 -6.68 17.41 -5.22
N LEU A 43 -6.70 16.08 -5.21
CA LEU A 43 -7.81 15.30 -4.65
C LEU A 43 -7.70 15.06 -3.14
N CYS A 44 -6.51 15.14 -2.58
CA CYS A 44 -6.24 14.80 -1.18
C CYS A 44 -6.08 16.04 -0.32
N VAL A 45 -6.57 15.97 0.92
CA VAL A 45 -6.37 17.06 1.91
C VAL A 45 -4.97 17.08 2.50
N ASN A 46 -4.17 16.03 2.27
CA ASN A 46 -2.81 15.90 2.77
C ASN A 46 -1.85 16.79 1.98
N SER A 47 -0.83 17.36 2.65
CA SER A 47 0.25 18.07 1.97
C SER A 47 1.17 17.10 1.21
N PHE A 48 1.51 17.39 -0.03
CA PHE A 48 2.44 16.62 -0.86
C PHE A 48 3.87 17.22 -0.90
N SER A 49 4.15 18.24 -0.09
CA SER A 49 5.44 18.96 -0.11
C SER A 49 6.67 18.09 0.19
N THR A 50 6.48 16.96 0.88
CA THR A 50 7.57 16.01 1.21
C THR A 50 7.34 14.63 0.59
N PHE A 51 6.36 14.50 -0.31
CA PHE A 51 6.06 13.26 -1.00
C PHE A 51 6.95 13.12 -2.24
N GLY A 52 7.49 11.94 -2.47
CA GLY A 52 8.38 11.66 -3.60
C GLY A 52 8.76 10.19 -3.64
N VAL A 53 9.66 9.82 -4.54
CA VAL A 53 10.09 8.43 -4.76
C VAL A 53 10.51 7.78 -3.45
N ASP A 54 10.17 6.49 -3.31
CA ASP A 54 10.38 5.68 -2.11
C ASP A 54 9.69 6.19 -0.85
N ARG A 55 8.59 6.93 -1.03
CA ARG A 55 7.72 7.34 0.07
C ARG A 55 6.31 6.85 -0.11
N SER A 56 5.69 6.53 0.99
CA SER A 56 4.25 6.30 1.06
C SER A 56 3.58 7.38 1.90
N ARG A 57 2.26 7.43 1.79
CA ARG A 57 1.43 8.40 2.50
C ARG A 57 0.03 7.86 2.70
N HIS A 58 -0.54 8.05 3.85
CA HIS A 58 -1.97 7.92 4.02
C HIS A 58 -2.64 9.10 3.29
N SER A 59 -3.45 8.82 2.29
CA SER A 59 -4.12 9.80 1.44
C SER A 59 -5.60 9.85 1.78
N VAL A 60 -6.12 11.04 2.01
CA VAL A 60 -7.52 11.28 2.38
C VAL A 60 -8.14 12.19 1.34
N MET A 61 -9.13 11.68 0.62
CA MET A 61 -9.84 12.40 -0.44
C MET A 61 -11.17 12.92 0.07
N CYS A 62 -11.45 14.18 -0.20
CA CYS A 62 -12.70 14.84 0.19
C CYS A 62 -13.38 15.46 -1.03
N SER A 63 -14.71 15.62 -0.93
CA SER A 63 -15.47 16.45 -1.86
C SER A 63 -15.15 17.95 -1.65
N PRO A 64 -15.52 18.82 -2.60
CA PRO A 64 -15.38 20.28 -2.43
C PRO A 64 -16.07 20.83 -1.18
N ASP A 65 -17.13 20.15 -0.71
CA ASP A 65 -17.86 20.51 0.52
C ASP A 65 -17.21 19.97 1.80
N GLY A 66 -16.06 19.27 1.68
CA GLY A 66 -15.30 18.73 2.81
C GLY A 66 -15.77 17.38 3.34
N TYR A 67 -16.68 16.69 2.65
CA TYR A 67 -17.08 15.34 3.02
C TYR A 67 -16.05 14.30 2.59
N LEU A 68 -15.76 13.36 3.47
CA LEU A 68 -14.86 12.23 3.16
C LEU A 68 -15.44 11.39 2.02
N ILE A 69 -14.69 11.26 0.94
CA ILE A 69 -14.97 10.36 -0.19
C ILE A 69 -14.33 9.00 0.06
N GLY A 70 -13.05 8.98 0.42
CA GLY A 70 -12.31 7.78 0.67
C GLY A 70 -10.90 8.06 1.14
N ASP A 71 -10.25 7.02 1.62
CA ASP A 71 -8.87 7.06 2.03
C ASP A 71 -8.12 5.81 1.57
N GLY A 72 -6.80 5.87 1.61
CA GLY A 72 -5.94 4.78 1.23
C GLY A 72 -4.47 5.07 1.47
N ILE A 73 -3.63 4.11 1.18
CA ILE A 73 -2.18 4.32 1.17
C ILE A 73 -1.74 4.59 -0.26
N LEU A 74 -1.01 5.68 -0.43
CA LEU A 74 -0.41 6.08 -1.70
C LEU A 74 1.09 5.82 -1.62
N TYR A 75 1.62 5.09 -2.59
CA TYR A 75 3.04 4.80 -2.76
C TYR A 75 3.57 5.58 -3.96
N CYS A 76 4.74 6.21 -3.83
CA CYS A 76 5.48 6.80 -4.95
C CYS A 76 6.54 5.80 -5.40
N LEU A 77 6.27 5.10 -6.48
CA LEU A 77 7.13 4.04 -7.02
C LEU A 77 8.21 4.61 -7.95
N ALA A 78 7.87 5.68 -8.66
CA ALA A 78 8.78 6.47 -9.50
C ALA A 78 8.31 7.93 -9.54
N GLU A 79 9.04 8.83 -10.18
CA GLU A 79 8.67 10.25 -10.29
C GLU A 79 7.31 10.45 -10.97
N ASP A 80 6.97 9.57 -11.91
CA ASP A 80 5.75 9.58 -12.71
C ASP A 80 4.88 8.34 -12.51
N GLU A 81 5.12 7.54 -11.45
CA GLU A 81 4.34 6.35 -11.13
C GLU A 81 3.98 6.28 -9.65
N LEU A 82 2.68 6.31 -9.40
CA LEU A 82 2.09 6.16 -8.06
C LEU A 82 1.20 4.92 -8.02
N ALA A 83 1.09 4.31 -6.84
CA ALA A 83 0.10 3.26 -6.58
C ALA A 83 -0.78 3.66 -5.40
N LEU A 84 -2.08 3.80 -5.64
CA LEU A 84 -3.09 4.03 -4.60
C LEU A 84 -3.71 2.69 -4.22
N VAL A 85 -3.67 2.36 -2.95
CA VAL A 85 -4.29 1.16 -2.38
C VAL A 85 -5.36 1.57 -1.39
N GLY A 86 -6.60 1.13 -1.62
CA GLY A 86 -7.70 1.54 -0.77
C GLY A 86 -9.04 0.91 -1.16
N ARG A 87 -10.10 1.46 -0.59
CA ARG A 87 -11.47 1.06 -0.92
C ARG A 87 -11.99 1.76 -2.17
N GLN A 88 -12.92 1.12 -2.85
CA GLN A 88 -13.43 1.50 -4.17
C GLN A 88 -13.87 2.97 -4.31
N ALA A 89 -14.40 3.59 -3.26
CA ALA A 89 -14.88 4.97 -3.33
C ALA A 89 -13.78 5.98 -3.72
N GLY A 90 -12.58 5.84 -3.15
CA GLY A 90 -11.43 6.69 -3.50
C GLY A 90 -10.97 6.48 -4.95
N HIS A 91 -10.97 5.22 -5.42
CA HIS A 91 -10.61 4.88 -6.81
C HIS A 91 -11.61 5.43 -7.82
N ASN A 92 -12.92 5.35 -7.51
CA ASN A 92 -13.97 5.94 -8.35
C ASN A 92 -13.82 7.46 -8.46
N TRP A 93 -13.49 8.12 -7.35
CA TRP A 93 -13.25 9.56 -7.33
C TRP A 93 -12.01 9.95 -8.12
N LEU A 94 -10.95 9.20 -7.99
CA LEU A 94 -9.73 9.37 -8.78
C LEU A 94 -10.01 9.21 -10.28
N ARG A 95 -10.68 8.13 -10.70
CA ARG A 95 -11.04 7.89 -12.11
C ARG A 95 -11.90 9.00 -12.68
N TYR A 96 -12.92 9.43 -11.94
CA TYR A 96 -13.79 10.53 -12.38
C TYR A 96 -12.98 11.81 -12.63
N ASN A 97 -12.16 12.23 -11.68
CA ASN A 97 -11.39 13.46 -11.80
C ASN A 97 -10.28 13.38 -12.86
N ALA A 98 -9.68 12.21 -13.05
CA ALA A 98 -8.74 11.98 -14.14
C ALA A 98 -9.42 12.10 -15.52
N ALA A 99 -10.69 11.65 -15.63
CA ALA A 99 -11.43 11.68 -16.89
C ALA A 99 -12.02 13.07 -17.24
N VAL A 100 -12.37 13.89 -16.25
CA VAL A 100 -12.99 15.21 -16.50
C VAL A 100 -11.99 16.36 -16.46
N GLY A 101 -10.82 16.17 -15.90
CA GLY A 101 -9.75 17.16 -15.84
C GLY A 101 -8.79 17.05 -17.02
N ASP A 102 -7.96 18.06 -17.19
CA ASP A 102 -6.89 18.09 -18.22
C ASP A 102 -5.57 17.60 -17.57
N TRP A 103 -5.53 16.29 -17.27
CA TRP A 103 -4.38 15.64 -16.64
C TRP A 103 -3.69 14.68 -17.60
N ASP A 104 -2.38 14.81 -17.72
CA ASP A 104 -1.56 13.84 -18.46
C ASP A 104 -1.24 12.63 -17.58
N VAL A 105 -2.23 11.76 -17.43
CA VAL A 105 -2.14 10.52 -16.64
C VAL A 105 -2.84 9.35 -17.33
N SER A 106 -2.36 8.16 -17.06
CA SER A 106 -3.05 6.89 -17.34
C SER A 106 -3.31 6.13 -16.06
N LEU A 107 -4.42 5.40 -16.01
CA LEU A 107 -4.82 4.59 -14.86
C LEU A 107 -4.90 3.12 -15.26
N GLU A 108 -4.34 2.25 -14.43
CA GLU A 108 -4.45 0.80 -14.51
C GLU A 108 -4.84 0.26 -13.15
N GLU A 109 -5.72 -0.73 -13.08
CA GLU A 109 -6.23 -1.25 -11.81
C GLU A 109 -5.96 -2.74 -11.63
N ASP A 110 -5.47 -3.09 -10.44
CA ASP A 110 -5.61 -4.40 -9.83
C ASP A 110 -6.89 -4.39 -9.00
N GLU A 111 -7.93 -5.01 -9.52
CA GLU A 111 -9.28 -4.93 -8.97
C GLU A 111 -9.42 -5.68 -7.63
N PHE A 112 -10.43 -5.33 -6.86
CA PHE A 112 -10.84 -6.07 -5.68
C PHE A 112 -11.21 -7.51 -6.05
N MET A 113 -11.09 -8.45 -5.11
CA MET A 113 -11.23 -9.89 -5.39
C MET A 113 -12.56 -10.28 -6.06
N SER A 114 -13.65 -9.59 -5.75
CA SER A 114 -14.97 -9.88 -6.38
C SER A 114 -15.02 -9.53 -7.86
N ASP A 115 -14.18 -8.59 -8.29
CA ASP A 115 -14.17 -8.03 -9.64
C ASP A 115 -12.97 -8.54 -10.46
N ASN A 116 -12.11 -9.38 -9.86
CA ASN A 116 -10.92 -9.99 -10.45
C ASN A 116 -11.05 -11.53 -10.53
N PRO A 117 -11.87 -12.06 -11.43
CA PRO A 117 -12.16 -13.50 -11.52
C PRO A 117 -10.93 -14.33 -11.93
N ASN A 118 -9.95 -13.73 -12.59
CA ASN A 118 -8.74 -14.41 -13.05
C ASN A 118 -7.63 -14.46 -11.97
N GLY A 119 -7.80 -13.73 -10.88
CA GLY A 119 -6.84 -13.67 -9.78
C GLY A 119 -5.47 -13.10 -10.14
N ARG A 120 -5.32 -12.44 -11.30
CA ARG A 120 -4.06 -11.84 -11.75
C ARG A 120 -3.92 -10.44 -11.19
N ARG A 121 -2.70 -10.10 -10.76
CA ARG A 121 -2.38 -8.77 -10.26
C ARG A 121 -0.99 -8.35 -10.74
N SER A 122 -0.80 -7.05 -10.88
CA SER A 122 0.51 -6.44 -11.14
C SER A 122 1.31 -6.29 -9.84
N MET A 123 0.62 -6.12 -8.70
CA MET A 123 1.24 -6.00 -7.38
C MET A 123 0.59 -6.95 -6.37
N TYR A 124 1.39 -7.81 -5.78
CA TYR A 124 1.02 -8.64 -4.63
C TYR A 124 1.51 -7.98 -3.35
N ARG A 125 0.72 -8.08 -2.29
CA ARG A 125 1.02 -7.43 -1.02
C ARG A 125 0.86 -8.40 0.14
N PHE A 126 1.84 -8.39 1.02
CA PHE A 126 1.86 -9.23 2.21
C PHE A 126 2.18 -8.38 3.44
N GLN A 127 1.61 -8.74 4.57
CA GLN A 127 1.92 -8.14 5.87
C GLN A 127 2.56 -9.16 6.78
N VAL A 128 3.71 -8.84 7.32
CA VAL A 128 4.37 -9.58 8.40
C VAL A 128 4.26 -8.73 9.66
N GLU A 129 3.67 -9.25 10.72
CA GLU A 129 3.44 -8.47 11.93
C GLU A 129 3.51 -9.30 13.21
N GLY A 130 4.07 -8.73 14.26
CA GLY A 130 4.17 -9.34 15.58
C GLY A 130 5.54 -9.11 16.21
N PRO A 131 5.70 -9.44 17.52
CA PRO A 131 6.97 -9.24 18.24
C PRO A 131 8.15 -10.00 17.61
N HIS A 132 7.90 -11.12 16.93
CA HIS A 132 8.94 -11.89 16.24
C HIS A 132 9.12 -11.52 14.75
N ALA A 133 8.38 -10.55 14.23
CA ALA A 133 8.51 -10.10 12.84
C ALA A 133 9.94 -9.65 12.48
N PRO A 134 10.69 -8.91 13.34
CA PRO A 134 12.08 -8.57 13.03
C PRO A 134 12.97 -9.79 12.82
N ALA A 135 12.85 -10.80 13.67
CA ALA A 135 13.65 -12.02 13.56
C ALA A 135 13.29 -12.85 12.31
N LEU A 136 12.00 -12.91 11.96
CA LEU A 136 11.56 -13.55 10.72
C LEU A 136 12.10 -12.82 9.50
N MET A 137 12.00 -11.50 9.45
CA MET A 137 12.52 -10.71 8.33
C MET A 137 14.05 -10.86 8.19
N GLU A 138 14.79 -10.89 9.29
CA GLU A 138 16.24 -11.15 9.27
C GLU A 138 16.57 -12.52 8.68
N GLN A 139 15.80 -13.56 9.02
CA GLN A 139 15.95 -14.89 8.43
C GLN A 139 15.66 -14.91 6.93
N LEU A 140 14.62 -14.18 6.48
CA LEU A 140 14.21 -14.10 5.08
C LEU A 140 15.20 -13.33 4.20
N THR A 141 15.80 -12.27 4.73
CA THR A 141 16.73 -11.40 4.00
C THR A 141 18.19 -11.76 4.19
N GLY A 142 18.50 -12.57 5.22
CA GLY A 142 19.88 -12.92 5.61
C GLY A 142 20.62 -11.82 6.40
N ALA A 143 19.93 -10.71 6.74
CA ALA A 143 20.48 -9.61 7.53
C ALA A 143 19.34 -8.86 8.26
N PRO A 144 19.65 -8.12 9.35
CA PRO A 144 18.67 -7.26 9.98
C PRO A 144 18.08 -6.25 9.00
N MET A 145 16.77 -6.01 9.11
CA MET A 145 16.09 -5.02 8.26
C MET A 145 16.71 -3.63 8.44
N PRO A 146 16.96 -2.91 7.34
CA PRO A 146 17.45 -1.54 7.42
C PRO A 146 16.48 -0.65 8.20
N THR A 147 17.03 0.28 8.98
CA THR A 147 16.22 1.29 9.64
C THR A 147 15.82 2.36 8.63
N ALA A 148 14.54 2.63 8.52
CA ALA A 148 14.02 3.73 7.71
C ALA A 148 13.01 4.57 8.50
N PRO A 149 12.82 5.84 8.15
CA PRO A 149 11.73 6.63 8.70
C PRO A 149 10.38 5.98 8.34
N LYS A 150 9.36 6.23 9.15
CA LYS A 150 7.99 5.76 8.87
C LYS A 150 7.55 6.18 7.46
N LEU A 151 6.80 5.31 6.81
CA LEU A 151 6.24 5.54 5.46
C LEU A 151 7.31 5.71 4.36
N HIS A 152 8.54 5.23 4.58
CA HIS A 152 9.55 5.09 3.53
C HIS A 152 9.57 3.65 3.02
N LEU A 153 9.77 3.53 1.73
CA LEU A 153 9.94 2.26 1.06
C LEU A 153 11.41 1.84 1.11
N LEU A 154 11.63 0.57 1.32
CA LEU A 154 12.94 -0.09 1.30
C LEU A 154 12.94 -1.11 0.17
N HIS A 155 14.05 -1.24 -0.52
CA HIS A 155 14.24 -2.28 -1.52
C HIS A 155 15.10 -3.38 -0.93
N ILE A 156 14.53 -4.56 -0.79
CA ILE A 156 15.17 -5.75 -0.20
C ILE A 156 15.13 -6.91 -1.18
N THR A 157 15.84 -7.99 -0.85
CA THR A 157 15.79 -9.23 -1.60
C THR A 157 15.36 -10.36 -0.68
N ILE A 158 14.35 -11.12 -1.09
CA ILE A 158 13.88 -12.32 -0.40
C ILE A 158 13.91 -13.48 -1.40
N ALA A 159 14.66 -14.54 -1.09
CA ALA A 159 14.79 -15.72 -1.94
C ALA A 159 15.18 -15.39 -3.42
N GLY A 160 15.98 -14.36 -3.64
CA GLY A 160 16.40 -13.91 -4.97
C GLY A 160 15.42 -12.96 -5.67
N HIS A 161 14.28 -12.66 -5.08
CA HIS A 161 13.29 -11.72 -5.63
C HIS A 161 13.47 -10.33 -5.03
N HIS A 162 13.35 -9.30 -5.87
CA HIS A 162 13.28 -7.92 -5.42
C HIS A 162 11.91 -7.67 -4.79
N VAL A 163 11.90 -7.13 -3.57
CA VAL A 163 10.71 -6.83 -2.79
C VAL A 163 10.80 -5.40 -2.28
N THR A 164 9.73 -4.65 -2.46
CA THR A 164 9.57 -3.35 -1.81
C THR A 164 8.94 -3.57 -0.45
N ALA A 165 9.58 -3.09 0.60
CA ALA A 165 9.13 -3.24 1.97
C ALA A 165 8.87 -1.87 2.60
N MET A 166 7.81 -1.75 3.37
CA MET A 166 7.50 -0.57 4.16
C MET A 166 7.34 -0.97 5.62
N GLN A 167 8.05 -0.29 6.52
CA GLN A 167 7.77 -0.49 7.94
C GLN A 167 6.38 0.02 8.26
N HIS A 168 5.49 -0.90 8.58
CA HIS A 168 4.10 -0.64 8.91
C HIS A 168 3.73 -1.39 10.17
N THR A 169 3.16 -0.69 11.14
CA THR A 169 2.75 -1.27 12.41
C THR A 169 1.24 -1.17 12.53
N MET A 170 0.56 -2.31 12.58
CA MET A 170 -0.83 -2.37 13.02
C MET A 170 -0.87 -2.67 14.51
N ALA A 171 -1.85 -2.19 15.23
CA ALA A 171 -2.02 -2.44 16.67
C ALA A 171 -0.75 -2.22 17.54
N GLY A 172 0.24 -1.49 17.05
CA GLY A 172 1.46 -1.17 17.78
C GLY A 172 2.56 -2.24 17.76
N ASN A 173 2.35 -3.35 17.08
CA ASN A 173 3.38 -4.38 16.93
C ASN A 173 4.38 -4.01 15.81
N PRO A 174 5.66 -4.49 15.90
CA PRO A 174 6.59 -4.38 14.78
C PRO A 174 6.05 -5.12 13.56
N GLY A 175 6.25 -4.55 12.38
CA GLY A 175 5.80 -5.21 11.15
C GLY A 175 6.29 -4.53 9.88
N TRP A 176 6.13 -5.23 8.77
CA TRP A 176 6.41 -4.75 7.42
C TRP A 176 5.31 -5.16 6.47
N GLU A 177 4.94 -4.24 5.62
CA GLU A 177 4.20 -4.52 4.40
C GLU A 177 5.22 -4.75 3.27
N LEU A 178 5.03 -5.84 2.51
CA LEU A 178 5.93 -6.32 1.46
C LEU A 178 5.21 -6.32 0.12
#